data_e190f49a591069857790e52f1e03c0f6
#
_entry.id   e190f49a591069857790e52f1e03c0f6
#
_cell.length_a   1.000
_cell.length_b   1.000
_cell.length_c   1.000
_cell.angle_alpha   90.00
_cell.angle_beta   90.00
_cell.angle_gamma   90.00
#
_symmetry.space_group_name_H-M   'P 1'
#
loop_
_entity.id
_entity.type
_entity.pdbx_description
1 polymer ?
#
loop_
_entity_poly.entity_id
_entity_poly.type
_entity_poly.pdbx_seq_one_letter_code
_entity_poly.pdbx_strand_id
1 'polypeptide(L)'
;MTREEHRKHLKRLYLKTLLITLAVCLALLCAAYGVFLYMVGGLDRTEVDEDNLSVNESVNEKVINIALYGVDSRNHDYNGRSDVVMVASVNTKTGQVKLVSIARDTYVAIPGYNNTRINHAFSYGGPELAIRTLNENFGLDVTDYVAVNFDSLAEVIDAMGGVEVDVTEAERRQINPYLLSGEPLYETGYITLNGPQAVSYSRIRKIDNDDMPTSRQREVLASLFEKAKEINPLEYPSYVRKFAPMVQTSLSNDELLKLASVGLKGSSLTLDQAAFPNEYIHAEGQTIGGAWYYIYDLAQAKDMLHEYLYQDIPFAQYASSGDEEKD
;
A
#
# COMPACT_ATOMS: atom_id res chain seq x y z
N MET A 1 36.73 -45.37 36.05
CA MET A 1 36.76 -44.25 35.08
C MET A 1 37.64 -43.17 35.67
N THR A 2 38.73 -42.84 35.02
CA THR A 2 39.62 -41.78 35.47
C THR A 2 38.95 -40.40 35.32
N ARG A 3 39.38 -39.36 36.09
CA ARG A 3 38.86 -37.99 35.94
C ARG A 3 38.96 -37.48 34.50
N GLU A 4 39.94 -37.92 33.75
CA GLU A 4 40.18 -37.52 32.35
C GLU A 4 39.17 -38.17 31.40
N GLU A 5 38.88 -39.45 31.60
CA GLU A 5 37.86 -40.18 30.84
C GLU A 5 36.47 -39.62 31.07
N HIS A 6 36.14 -39.27 32.30
CA HIS A 6 34.87 -38.61 32.64
C HIS A 6 34.73 -37.23 31.95
N ARG A 7 35.80 -36.44 31.92
CA ARG A 7 35.83 -35.13 31.24
C ARG A 7 35.71 -35.26 29.72
N LYS A 8 36.31 -36.27 29.11
CA LYS A 8 36.16 -36.58 27.67
C LYS A 8 34.74 -37.03 27.35
N HIS A 9 34.15 -37.85 28.22
CA HIS A 9 32.75 -38.30 28.08
C HIS A 9 31.76 -37.15 28.17
N LEU A 10 31.88 -36.26 29.15
CA LEU A 10 31.06 -35.04 29.29
C LEU A 10 31.19 -34.14 28.06
N LYS A 11 32.42 -33.88 27.57
CA LYS A 11 32.61 -33.05 26.37
C LYS A 11 31.91 -33.66 25.14
N ARG A 12 31.96 -34.97 24.97
CA ARG A 12 31.26 -35.65 23.87
C ARG A 12 29.73 -35.56 24.01
N LEU A 13 29.24 -35.68 25.25
CA LEU A 13 27.80 -35.53 25.52
C LEU A 13 27.33 -34.10 25.21
N TYR A 14 28.02 -33.07 25.69
CA TYR A 14 27.72 -31.68 25.38
C TYR A 14 27.76 -31.37 23.88
N LEU A 15 28.76 -31.89 23.17
CA LEU A 15 28.86 -31.72 21.71
C LEU A 15 27.69 -32.39 20.99
N LYS A 16 27.30 -33.63 21.39
CA LYS A 16 26.14 -34.31 20.82
C LYS A 16 24.85 -33.53 21.08
N THR A 17 24.63 -33.08 22.32
CA THR A 17 23.45 -32.29 22.67
C THR A 17 23.40 -31.00 21.87
N LEU A 18 24.51 -30.27 21.75
CA LEU A 18 24.63 -29.07 20.94
C LEU A 18 24.27 -29.33 19.46
N LEU A 19 24.82 -30.42 18.87
CA LEU A 19 24.55 -30.77 17.48
C LEU A 19 23.08 -31.16 17.27
N ILE A 20 22.46 -31.86 18.21
CA ILE A 20 21.04 -32.24 18.15
C ILE A 20 20.19 -30.98 18.26
N THR A 21 20.50 -30.09 19.21
CA THR A 21 19.76 -28.81 19.36
C THR A 21 19.87 -27.96 18.09
N LEU A 22 21.07 -27.85 17.51
CA LEU A 22 21.30 -27.13 16.26
C LEU A 22 20.49 -27.72 15.09
N ALA A 23 20.50 -29.08 14.98
CA ALA A 23 19.72 -29.77 13.94
C ALA A 23 18.20 -29.56 14.10
N VAL A 24 17.70 -29.58 15.34
CA VAL A 24 16.29 -29.32 15.63
C VAL A 24 15.94 -27.86 15.29
N CYS A 25 16.77 -26.89 15.69
CA CYS A 25 16.57 -25.48 15.33
C CYS A 25 16.55 -25.27 13.82
N LEU A 26 17.51 -25.90 13.10
CA LEU A 26 17.56 -25.82 11.64
C LEU A 26 16.31 -26.44 10.98
N ALA A 27 15.85 -27.58 11.48
CA ALA A 27 14.63 -28.22 10.98
C ALA A 27 13.39 -27.35 11.20
N LEU A 28 13.29 -26.67 12.36
CA LEU A 28 12.21 -25.74 12.63
C LEU A 28 12.26 -24.50 11.73
N LEU A 29 13.46 -23.96 11.47
CA LEU A 29 13.63 -22.85 10.52
C LEU A 29 13.26 -23.25 9.09
N CYS A 30 13.67 -24.44 8.64
CA CYS A 30 13.28 -24.96 7.32
C CYS A 30 11.76 -25.18 7.22
N ALA A 31 11.12 -25.68 8.28
CA ALA A 31 9.67 -25.84 8.32
C ALA A 31 8.95 -24.49 8.27
N ALA A 32 9.40 -23.50 9.04
CA ALA A 32 8.84 -22.14 9.02
C ALA A 32 8.99 -21.50 7.64
N TYR A 33 10.17 -21.62 7.01
CA TYR A 33 10.39 -21.14 5.65
C TYR A 33 9.51 -21.87 4.61
N GLY A 34 9.33 -23.19 4.76
CA GLY A 34 8.40 -23.96 3.91
C GLY A 34 6.95 -23.49 4.04
N VAL A 35 6.50 -23.17 5.26
CA VAL A 35 5.16 -22.57 5.50
C VAL A 35 5.07 -21.20 4.82
N PHE A 36 6.10 -20.38 4.96
CA PHE A 36 6.14 -19.06 4.29
C PHE A 36 6.02 -19.21 2.78
N LEU A 37 6.83 -20.07 2.14
CA LEU A 37 6.73 -20.30 0.69
C LEU A 37 5.36 -20.81 0.26
N TYR A 38 4.75 -21.67 1.08
CA TYR A 38 3.38 -22.14 0.84
C TYR A 38 2.34 -21.00 0.91
N MET A 39 2.52 -20.03 1.81
CA MET A 39 1.62 -18.88 1.95
C MET A 39 1.68 -17.95 0.74
N VAL A 40 2.90 -17.61 0.29
CA VAL A 40 3.12 -16.65 -0.80
C VAL A 40 3.07 -17.28 -2.19
N GLY A 41 2.94 -18.60 -2.30
CA GLY A 41 2.95 -19.33 -3.56
C GLY A 41 1.75 -19.08 -4.49
N GLY A 42 0.72 -18.36 -3.99
CA GLY A 42 -0.45 -17.97 -4.79
C GLY A 42 -0.38 -16.53 -5.34
N LEU A 43 0.67 -15.76 -5.04
CA LEU A 43 0.83 -14.40 -5.55
C LEU A 43 1.02 -14.40 -7.07
N ASP A 44 0.29 -13.52 -7.75
CA ASP A 44 0.55 -13.18 -9.14
C ASP A 44 1.74 -12.21 -9.18
N ARG A 45 2.91 -12.75 -9.58
CA ARG A 45 4.15 -11.96 -9.61
C ARG A 45 4.46 -11.52 -11.03
N THR A 46 4.54 -10.21 -11.18
CA THR A 46 5.05 -9.57 -12.40
C THR A 46 6.27 -8.76 -12.01
N GLU A 47 7.44 -9.23 -12.44
CA GLU A 47 8.71 -8.54 -12.20
C GLU A 47 8.73 -7.20 -12.92
N VAL A 48 9.41 -6.22 -12.34
CA VAL A 48 9.72 -4.93 -12.92
C VAL A 48 11.24 -4.82 -13.05
N ASP A 49 11.69 -4.16 -14.10
CA ASP A 49 13.13 -3.93 -14.30
C ASP A 49 13.57 -2.70 -13.50
N GLU A 50 14.27 -2.92 -12.38
CA GLU A 50 14.70 -1.86 -11.47
C GLU A 50 15.57 -0.79 -12.18
N ASP A 51 16.35 -1.17 -13.18
CA ASP A 51 17.18 -0.23 -13.96
C ASP A 51 16.32 0.80 -14.72
N ASN A 52 15.05 0.48 -14.99
CA ASN A 52 14.11 1.34 -15.69
C ASN A 52 13.25 2.22 -14.77
N LEU A 53 13.34 2.08 -13.45
CA LEU A 53 12.41 2.74 -12.51
C LEU A 53 12.80 4.18 -12.15
N SER A 54 13.96 4.67 -12.57
CA SER A 54 14.48 6.01 -12.21
C SER A 54 14.47 6.27 -10.70
N VAL A 55 14.91 5.29 -9.92
CA VAL A 55 14.94 5.33 -8.45
C VAL A 55 15.86 6.44 -7.94
N ASN A 56 15.42 7.19 -6.93
CA ASN A 56 16.24 8.17 -6.26
C ASN A 56 17.10 7.50 -5.17
N GLU A 57 18.36 7.22 -5.47
CA GLU A 57 19.29 6.49 -4.59
C GLU A 57 19.65 7.23 -3.28
N SER A 58 19.25 8.49 -3.12
CA SER A 58 19.65 9.32 -1.96
C SER A 58 18.75 9.14 -0.72
N VAL A 59 17.96 8.08 -0.63
CA VAL A 59 16.89 7.94 0.35
C VAL A 59 17.18 6.95 1.48
N ASN A 60 16.36 6.96 2.49
CA ASN A 60 16.59 6.34 3.79
C ASN A 60 16.37 4.81 3.76
N GLU A 61 17.42 4.00 3.85
CA GLU A 61 17.39 2.51 3.89
C GLU A 61 16.48 1.89 4.97
N LYS A 62 15.91 2.69 5.88
CA LYS A 62 15.00 2.21 6.94
C LYS A 62 13.54 2.19 6.49
N VAL A 63 13.26 2.77 5.36
CA VAL A 63 11.93 2.93 4.81
C VAL A 63 11.81 2.09 3.54
N ILE A 64 10.73 1.35 3.40
CA ILE A 64 10.37 0.64 2.17
C ILE A 64 9.17 1.37 1.58
N ASN A 65 9.30 1.86 0.35
CA ASN A 65 8.23 2.51 -0.39
C ASN A 65 7.65 1.56 -1.45
N ILE A 66 6.34 1.37 -1.38
CA ILE A 66 5.60 0.46 -2.25
C ILE A 66 4.49 1.26 -2.93
N ALA A 67 4.41 1.21 -4.26
CA ALA A 67 3.28 1.77 -4.98
C ALA A 67 2.05 0.85 -4.83
N LEU A 68 0.91 1.44 -4.49
CA LEU A 68 -0.36 0.74 -4.41
C LEU A 68 -1.27 1.22 -5.54
N TYR A 69 -1.73 0.29 -6.36
CA TYR A 69 -2.60 0.57 -7.50
C TYR A 69 -3.95 -0.14 -7.37
N GLY A 70 -5.04 0.62 -7.44
CA GLY A 70 -6.37 0.09 -7.65
C GLY A 70 -6.71 0.17 -9.14
N VAL A 71 -6.75 -0.97 -9.83
CA VAL A 71 -6.92 -1.02 -11.29
C VAL A 71 -8.40 -1.22 -11.64
N ASP A 72 -8.93 -0.34 -12.51
CA ASP A 72 -10.29 -0.49 -13.04
C ASP A 72 -10.30 -1.57 -14.13
N SER A 73 -10.31 -2.81 -13.69
CA SER A 73 -10.38 -3.99 -14.53
C SER A 73 -11.25 -5.06 -13.89
N ARG A 74 -11.68 -6.04 -14.67
CA ARG A 74 -12.51 -7.18 -14.25
C ARG A 74 -11.77 -8.49 -14.53
N ASN A 75 -12.21 -9.57 -13.89
CA ASN A 75 -11.74 -10.93 -14.15
C ASN A 75 -10.23 -11.15 -13.89
N HIS A 76 -9.67 -10.53 -12.84
CA HIS A 76 -8.23 -10.60 -12.51
C HIS A 76 -7.31 -10.14 -13.63
N ASP A 77 -7.80 -9.32 -14.55
CA ASP A 77 -7.01 -8.65 -15.55
C ASP A 77 -6.54 -7.29 -15.00
N TYR A 78 -5.26 -6.96 -15.18
CA TYR A 78 -4.64 -5.71 -14.72
C TYR A 78 -4.33 -4.74 -15.87
N ASN A 79 -4.99 -4.89 -17.02
CA ASN A 79 -4.78 -4.04 -18.21
C ASN A 79 -5.59 -2.72 -18.21
N GLY A 80 -6.05 -2.26 -17.04
CA GLY A 80 -6.85 -1.05 -16.88
C GLY A 80 -6.05 0.19 -16.50
N ARG A 81 -6.76 1.31 -16.26
CA ARG A 81 -6.19 2.49 -15.61
C ARG A 81 -6.14 2.27 -14.11
N SER A 82 -5.13 2.83 -13.46
CA SER A 82 -5.08 2.84 -12.00
C SER A 82 -5.94 3.98 -11.45
N ASP A 83 -7.19 3.67 -11.09
CA ASP A 83 -8.10 4.65 -10.49
C ASP A 83 -7.73 5.04 -9.05
N VAL A 84 -6.85 4.23 -8.42
CA VAL A 84 -6.17 4.51 -7.16
C VAL A 84 -4.68 4.52 -7.42
N VAL A 85 -4.00 5.57 -6.98
CA VAL A 85 -2.53 5.72 -7.01
C VAL A 85 -2.11 6.16 -5.62
N MET A 86 -1.41 5.30 -4.89
CA MET A 86 -0.91 5.59 -3.55
C MET A 86 0.52 5.11 -3.39
N VAL A 87 1.21 5.68 -2.42
CA VAL A 87 2.51 5.20 -1.93
C VAL A 87 2.37 4.82 -0.48
N ALA A 88 2.65 3.57 -0.16
CA ALA A 88 2.79 3.09 1.20
C ALA A 88 4.27 3.12 1.59
N SER A 89 4.60 3.92 2.58
CA SER A 89 5.95 4.07 3.11
C SER A 89 6.02 3.40 4.47
N VAL A 90 6.79 2.32 4.59
CA VAL A 90 6.85 1.48 5.78
C VAL A 90 8.20 1.63 6.47
N ASN A 91 8.20 2.20 7.66
CA ASN A 91 9.41 2.25 8.50
C ASN A 91 9.61 0.90 9.19
N THR A 92 10.60 0.15 8.73
CA THR A 92 10.88 -1.21 9.20
C THR A 92 11.32 -1.28 10.66
N LYS A 93 11.85 -0.17 11.22
CA LYS A 93 12.31 -0.10 12.61
C LYS A 93 11.18 0.26 13.57
N THR A 94 10.40 1.28 13.25
CA THR A 94 9.35 1.79 14.14
C THR A 94 8.02 1.08 13.96
N GLY A 95 7.71 0.60 12.76
CA GLY A 95 6.40 0.06 12.40
C GLY A 95 5.40 1.16 12.00
N GLN A 96 5.87 2.39 11.81
CA GLN A 96 5.06 3.46 11.26
C GLN A 96 4.83 3.19 9.77
N VAL A 97 3.58 3.30 9.34
CA VAL A 97 3.15 3.24 7.95
C VAL A 97 2.59 4.61 7.57
N LYS A 98 3.08 5.19 6.50
CA LYS A 98 2.53 6.40 5.90
C LYS A 98 1.89 6.06 4.58
N LEU A 99 0.63 6.42 4.41
CA LEU A 99 -0.13 6.17 3.18
C LEU A 99 -0.41 7.51 2.50
N VAL A 100 0.21 7.73 1.35
CA VAL A 100 0.04 8.96 0.57
C VAL A 100 -0.75 8.66 -0.70
N SER A 101 -1.91 9.26 -0.84
CA SER A 101 -2.73 9.20 -2.06
C SER A 101 -2.32 10.30 -3.03
N ILE A 102 -2.15 9.96 -4.30
CA ILE A 102 -1.92 10.92 -5.39
C ILE A 102 -3.18 10.96 -6.25
N ALA A 103 -3.72 12.17 -6.49
CA ALA A 103 -4.90 12.31 -7.31
C ALA A 103 -4.64 11.75 -8.73
N ARG A 104 -5.47 10.80 -9.15
CA ARG A 104 -5.30 10.09 -10.44
C ARG A 104 -5.28 11.00 -11.67
N ASP A 105 -5.94 12.16 -11.54
CA ASP A 105 -6.06 13.16 -12.60
C ASP A 105 -4.92 14.21 -12.56
N THR A 106 -3.87 14.01 -11.73
CA THR A 106 -2.67 14.84 -11.67
C THR A 106 -1.98 14.87 -13.03
N TYR A 107 -1.68 16.09 -13.53
CA TYR A 107 -0.98 16.31 -14.79
C TYR A 107 0.52 16.12 -14.61
N VAL A 108 1.07 15.09 -15.21
CA VAL A 108 2.48 14.69 -15.08
C VAL A 108 3.12 14.38 -16.42
N ALA A 109 4.45 14.39 -16.46
CA ALA A 109 5.21 13.81 -17.54
C ALA A 109 5.21 12.28 -17.40
N ILE A 110 4.82 11.56 -18.47
CA ILE A 110 4.93 10.10 -18.52
C ILE A 110 6.09 9.75 -19.46
N PRO A 111 7.12 9.03 -18.99
CA PRO A 111 8.29 8.69 -19.80
C PRO A 111 7.91 8.00 -21.11
N GLY A 112 8.39 8.54 -22.24
CA GLY A 112 8.07 8.00 -23.57
C GLY A 112 6.71 8.40 -24.13
N TYR A 113 5.91 9.18 -23.39
CA TYR A 113 4.59 9.65 -23.80
C TYR A 113 4.43 11.16 -23.60
N ASN A 114 3.31 11.72 -24.08
CA ASN A 114 2.96 13.11 -23.78
C ASN A 114 2.52 13.27 -22.32
N ASN A 115 2.64 14.48 -21.77
CA ASN A 115 2.11 14.80 -20.48
C ASN A 115 0.60 14.57 -20.45
N THR A 116 0.15 13.86 -19.41
CA THR A 116 -1.27 13.54 -19.21
C THR A 116 -1.53 13.18 -17.75
N ARG A 117 -2.68 12.56 -17.45
CA ARG A 117 -3.03 12.08 -16.12
C ARG A 117 -2.10 10.96 -15.67
N ILE A 118 -1.68 11.02 -14.41
CA ILE A 118 -0.78 10.02 -13.84
C ILE A 118 -1.31 8.57 -13.96
N ASN A 119 -2.63 8.40 -13.86
CA ASN A 119 -3.27 7.08 -13.94
C ASN A 119 -3.17 6.41 -15.33
N HIS A 120 -2.82 7.19 -16.38
CA HIS A 120 -2.58 6.62 -17.71
C HIS A 120 -1.28 5.84 -17.78
N ALA A 121 -0.29 6.13 -16.92
CA ALA A 121 1.00 5.44 -16.92
C ALA A 121 0.82 3.94 -16.79
N PHE A 122 -0.05 3.50 -15.87
CA PHE A 122 -0.34 2.08 -15.66
C PHE A 122 -0.95 1.41 -16.91
N SER A 123 -1.88 2.08 -17.59
CA SER A 123 -2.50 1.55 -18.82
C SER A 123 -1.60 1.59 -20.06
N TYR A 124 -0.56 2.44 -20.06
CA TYR A 124 0.37 2.58 -21.19
C TYR A 124 1.54 1.60 -21.14
N GLY A 125 2.06 1.33 -19.96
CA GLY A 125 3.25 0.50 -19.77
C GLY A 125 3.26 -0.31 -18.48
N GLY A 126 2.07 -0.60 -17.94
CA GLY A 126 1.93 -1.42 -16.73
C GLY A 126 2.53 -0.80 -15.48
N PRO A 127 2.81 -1.64 -14.47
CA PRO A 127 3.35 -1.18 -13.19
C PRO A 127 4.73 -0.54 -13.32
N GLU A 128 5.61 -1.02 -14.19
CA GLU A 128 6.95 -0.47 -14.37
C GLU A 128 6.90 1.00 -14.80
N LEU A 129 6.14 1.34 -15.85
CA LEU A 129 5.98 2.72 -16.28
C LEU A 129 5.27 3.58 -15.23
N ALA A 130 4.32 3.00 -14.49
CA ALA A 130 3.61 3.71 -13.43
C ALA A 130 4.54 4.05 -12.25
N ILE A 131 5.39 3.12 -11.80
CA ILE A 131 6.42 3.36 -10.77
C ILE A 131 7.42 4.42 -11.26
N ARG A 132 7.96 4.24 -12.47
CA ARG A 132 8.88 5.20 -13.07
C ARG A 132 8.28 6.60 -13.12
N THR A 133 7.00 6.72 -13.49
CA THR A 133 6.30 8.01 -13.52
C THR A 133 6.20 8.64 -12.13
N LEU A 134 5.93 7.84 -11.08
CA LEU A 134 5.97 8.31 -9.69
C LEU A 134 7.36 8.81 -9.28
N ASN A 135 8.39 8.01 -9.52
CA ASN A 135 9.76 8.33 -9.14
C ASN A 135 10.28 9.60 -9.84
N GLU A 136 10.05 9.74 -11.17
CA GLU A 136 10.52 10.90 -11.92
C GLU A 136 9.81 12.20 -11.52
N ASN A 137 8.47 12.17 -11.32
CA ASN A 137 7.72 13.38 -11.01
C ASN A 137 7.79 13.79 -9.53
N PHE A 138 7.92 12.84 -8.61
CA PHE A 138 7.91 13.09 -7.16
C PHE A 138 9.24 12.78 -6.47
N GLY A 139 10.27 12.34 -7.20
CA GLY A 139 11.60 12.07 -6.65
C GLY A 139 11.63 10.94 -5.63
N LEU A 140 10.81 9.92 -5.82
CA LEU A 140 10.69 8.80 -4.89
C LEU A 140 11.70 7.69 -5.21
N ASP A 141 11.79 6.71 -4.31
CA ASP A 141 12.61 5.50 -4.42
C ASP A 141 11.74 4.23 -4.42
N VAL A 142 10.59 4.30 -5.07
CA VAL A 142 9.69 3.15 -5.19
C VAL A 142 10.30 2.11 -6.13
N THR A 143 10.48 0.89 -5.64
CA THR A 143 10.98 -0.26 -6.42
C THR A 143 9.90 -1.30 -6.67
N ASP A 144 8.88 -1.32 -5.82
CA ASP A 144 7.88 -2.36 -5.80
C ASP A 144 6.47 -1.82 -5.86
N TYR A 145 5.55 -2.70 -6.26
CA TYR A 145 4.13 -2.39 -6.28
C TYR A 145 3.27 -3.52 -5.74
N VAL A 146 2.06 -3.12 -5.38
CA VAL A 146 0.92 -4.00 -5.14
C VAL A 146 -0.26 -3.45 -5.94
N ALA A 147 -0.85 -4.28 -6.79
CA ALA A 147 -2.05 -3.94 -7.54
C ALA A 147 -3.21 -4.87 -7.18
N VAL A 148 -4.39 -4.27 -7.02
CA VAL A 148 -5.65 -4.98 -6.83
C VAL A 148 -6.69 -4.43 -7.80
N ASN A 149 -7.57 -5.29 -8.30
CA ASN A 149 -8.76 -4.85 -9.01
C ASN A 149 -9.96 -4.72 -8.06
N PHE A 150 -11.07 -4.18 -8.55
CA PHE A 150 -12.24 -3.93 -7.72
C PHE A 150 -12.91 -5.21 -7.21
N ASP A 151 -12.93 -6.27 -8.01
CA ASP A 151 -13.53 -7.55 -7.61
C ASP A 151 -12.67 -8.19 -6.50
N SER A 152 -11.35 -8.22 -6.68
CA SER A 152 -10.41 -8.71 -5.67
C SER A 152 -10.47 -7.90 -4.36
N LEU A 153 -10.57 -6.57 -4.47
CA LEU A 153 -10.71 -5.71 -3.28
C LEU A 153 -12.00 -6.03 -2.51
N ALA A 154 -13.12 -6.23 -3.22
CA ALA A 154 -14.38 -6.61 -2.57
C ALA A 154 -14.26 -7.95 -1.85
N GLU A 155 -13.62 -8.94 -2.47
CA GLU A 155 -13.39 -10.26 -1.85
C GLU A 155 -12.48 -10.18 -0.61
N VAL A 156 -11.42 -9.35 -0.65
CA VAL A 156 -10.56 -9.12 0.52
C VAL A 156 -11.36 -8.48 1.65
N ILE A 157 -12.16 -7.45 1.36
CA ILE A 157 -13.01 -6.77 2.35
C ILE A 157 -14.00 -7.75 2.98
N ASP A 158 -14.70 -8.55 2.18
CA ASP A 158 -15.64 -9.55 2.70
C ASP A 158 -14.95 -10.60 3.57
N ALA A 159 -13.76 -11.02 3.16
CA ALA A 159 -12.96 -11.98 3.91
C ALA A 159 -12.45 -11.45 5.25
N MET A 160 -12.28 -10.13 5.37
CA MET A 160 -11.92 -9.42 6.60
C MET A 160 -13.16 -9.07 7.45
N GLY A 161 -14.36 -9.45 7.03
CA GLY A 161 -15.61 -9.17 7.74
C GLY A 161 -16.16 -7.76 7.51
N GLY A 162 -15.86 -7.17 6.34
CA GLY A 162 -16.30 -5.82 5.96
C GLY A 162 -15.37 -4.72 6.46
N VAL A 163 -15.71 -3.46 6.19
CA VAL A 163 -15.01 -2.25 6.67
C VAL A 163 -15.97 -1.34 7.40
N GLU A 164 -15.53 -0.74 8.49
CA GLU A 164 -16.32 0.19 9.30
C GLU A 164 -16.00 1.62 8.87
N VAL A 165 -17.04 2.35 8.45
CA VAL A 165 -16.95 3.73 7.99
C VAL A 165 -18.22 4.50 8.39
N ASP A 166 -18.12 5.83 8.50
CA ASP A 166 -19.27 6.70 8.72
C ASP A 166 -19.89 7.10 7.39
N VAL A 167 -21.07 6.55 7.09
CA VAL A 167 -21.78 6.76 5.80
C VAL A 167 -22.88 7.79 5.95
N THR A 168 -22.76 8.88 5.26
CA THR A 168 -23.80 9.91 5.17
C THR A 168 -24.97 9.47 4.27
N GLU A 169 -26.14 10.12 4.40
CA GLU A 169 -27.29 9.86 3.53
C GLU A 169 -26.99 10.20 2.04
N ALA A 170 -26.16 11.19 1.78
CA ALA A 170 -25.74 11.55 0.44
C ALA A 170 -24.89 10.44 -0.19
N GLU A 171 -23.97 9.84 0.57
CA GLU A 171 -23.14 8.71 0.15
C GLU A 171 -23.94 7.45 -0.07
N ARG A 172 -24.84 7.11 0.86
CA ARG A 172 -25.74 5.98 0.72
C ARG A 172 -26.50 6.01 -0.60
N ARG A 173 -27.00 7.19 -1.01
CA ARG A 173 -27.68 7.38 -2.29
C ARG A 173 -26.80 7.16 -3.49
N GLN A 174 -25.49 7.34 -3.35
CA GLN A 174 -24.51 7.10 -4.43
C GLN A 174 -23.98 5.66 -4.43
N ILE A 175 -23.89 5.00 -3.27
CA ILE A 175 -23.43 3.61 -3.18
C ILE A 175 -24.33 2.71 -4.01
N ASN A 176 -25.62 2.75 -3.78
CA ASN A 176 -26.59 1.81 -4.37
C ASN A 176 -26.60 1.77 -5.91
N PRO A 177 -26.60 2.90 -6.64
CA PRO A 177 -26.53 2.90 -8.09
C PRO A 177 -25.23 2.36 -8.69
N TYR A 178 -24.13 2.35 -7.90
CA TYR A 178 -22.81 1.87 -8.33
C TYR A 178 -22.49 0.46 -7.83
N LEU A 179 -23.40 -0.19 -7.09
CA LEU A 179 -23.22 -1.58 -6.71
C LEU A 179 -23.11 -2.46 -7.95
N LEU A 180 -22.02 -3.20 -8.04
CA LEU A 180 -21.81 -4.19 -9.11
C LEU A 180 -22.48 -5.51 -8.78
N SER A 181 -22.69 -5.79 -7.48
CA SER A 181 -23.32 -7.01 -6.95
C SER A 181 -23.75 -6.78 -5.51
N GLY A 182 -24.51 -7.71 -4.95
CA GLY A 182 -24.91 -7.71 -3.54
C GLY A 182 -26.17 -6.91 -3.23
N GLU A 183 -26.47 -6.81 -1.94
CA GLU A 183 -27.71 -6.16 -1.44
C GLU A 183 -27.50 -4.65 -1.31
N PRO A 184 -28.55 -3.86 -1.61
CA PRO A 184 -28.52 -2.41 -1.42
C PRO A 184 -28.28 -2.03 0.05
N LEU A 185 -27.58 -0.90 0.23
CA LEU A 185 -27.36 -0.30 1.54
C LEU A 185 -28.56 0.56 1.94
N TYR A 186 -29.14 0.30 3.12
CA TYR A 186 -30.28 1.06 3.66
C TYR A 186 -29.91 1.91 4.87
N GLU A 187 -28.84 1.57 5.56
CA GLU A 187 -28.38 2.21 6.78
C GLU A 187 -27.39 3.36 6.51
N THR A 188 -27.25 4.27 7.48
CA THR A 188 -26.31 5.40 7.49
C THR A 188 -25.67 5.52 8.88
N GLY A 189 -24.66 6.37 9.02
CA GLY A 189 -23.86 6.51 10.23
C GLY A 189 -22.68 5.55 10.24
N TYR A 190 -22.14 5.29 11.42
CA TYR A 190 -21.00 4.38 11.58
C TYR A 190 -21.45 2.93 11.44
N ILE A 191 -21.21 2.35 10.28
CA ILE A 191 -21.71 1.03 9.88
C ILE A 191 -20.62 0.21 9.21
N THR A 192 -20.87 -1.12 9.14
CA THR A 192 -19.99 -2.04 8.42
C THR A 192 -20.47 -2.20 6.97
N LEU A 193 -19.65 -1.84 6.01
CA LEU A 193 -19.87 -2.10 4.59
C LEU A 193 -19.27 -3.45 4.20
N ASN A 194 -20.01 -4.24 3.43
CA ASN A 194 -19.45 -5.42 2.75
C ASN A 194 -18.57 -5.01 1.55
N GLY A 195 -17.89 -5.97 0.92
CA GLY A 195 -16.96 -5.72 -0.17
C GLY A 195 -17.53 -4.89 -1.31
N PRO A 196 -18.66 -5.29 -1.96
CA PRO A 196 -19.29 -4.52 -3.02
C PRO A 196 -19.72 -3.10 -2.59
N GLN A 197 -20.24 -2.94 -1.37
CA GLN A 197 -20.64 -1.64 -0.83
C GLN A 197 -19.43 -0.74 -0.59
N ALA A 198 -18.35 -1.27 -0.01
CA ALA A 198 -17.12 -0.54 0.26
C ALA A 198 -16.40 -0.12 -1.04
N VAL A 199 -16.37 -1.00 -2.05
CA VAL A 199 -15.86 -0.64 -3.38
C VAL A 199 -16.69 0.47 -4.00
N SER A 200 -18.04 0.39 -3.93
CA SER A 200 -18.92 1.46 -4.42
C SER A 200 -18.70 2.77 -3.66
N TYR A 201 -18.55 2.72 -2.33
CA TYR A 201 -18.23 3.85 -1.47
C TYR A 201 -16.92 4.53 -1.90
N SER A 202 -15.86 3.75 -2.10
CA SER A 202 -14.55 4.27 -2.53
C SER A 202 -14.56 4.92 -3.93
N ARG A 203 -15.60 4.66 -4.72
CA ARG A 203 -15.77 5.19 -6.09
C ARG A 203 -16.67 6.43 -6.17
N ILE A 204 -17.28 6.87 -5.08
CA ILE A 204 -18.11 8.09 -5.04
C ILE A 204 -17.27 9.31 -5.37
N ARG A 205 -17.81 10.20 -6.24
CA ARG A 205 -17.08 11.38 -6.75
C ARG A 205 -17.95 12.65 -6.87
N LYS A 206 -19.26 12.55 -6.63
CA LYS A 206 -20.20 13.62 -7.01
C LYS A 206 -20.83 14.35 -5.84
N ILE A 207 -20.46 14.05 -4.61
CA ILE A 207 -21.17 14.57 -3.44
C ILE A 207 -20.47 15.77 -2.85
N ASP A 208 -19.16 15.82 -2.95
CA ASP A 208 -18.36 16.85 -2.29
C ASP A 208 -18.02 17.95 -3.28
N ASN A 209 -18.06 19.19 -2.80
CA ASN A 209 -17.28 20.28 -3.40
C ASN A 209 -15.76 20.01 -3.20
N ASP A 210 -15.44 18.80 -2.70
CA ASP A 210 -14.09 18.36 -2.49
C ASP A 210 -13.49 17.99 -3.82
N ASP A 211 -12.60 18.84 -4.28
CA ASP A 211 -11.66 18.54 -5.35
C ASP A 211 -10.71 17.37 -5.00
N MET A 212 -10.93 16.67 -3.86
CA MET A 212 -10.06 15.64 -3.30
C MET A 212 -10.73 14.26 -3.21
N PRO A 213 -10.78 13.49 -4.29
CA PRO A 213 -11.54 12.23 -4.36
C PRO A 213 -10.95 11.04 -3.58
N THR A 214 -9.91 11.23 -2.80
CA THR A 214 -9.13 10.12 -2.22
C THR A 214 -9.42 9.81 -0.74
N SER A 215 -10.26 10.60 -0.04
CA SER A 215 -10.55 10.38 1.39
C SER A 215 -11.21 9.03 1.64
N ARG A 216 -12.28 8.70 0.91
CA ARG A 216 -13.02 7.45 1.07
C ARG A 216 -12.18 6.20 0.80
N GLN A 217 -11.26 6.28 -0.17
CA GLN A 217 -10.32 5.19 -0.43
C GLN A 217 -9.38 4.97 0.74
N ARG A 218 -8.88 6.06 1.35
CA ARG A 218 -8.04 5.99 2.54
C ARG A 218 -8.81 5.47 3.76
N GLU A 219 -10.08 5.87 3.93
CA GLU A 219 -10.94 5.38 5.01
C GLU A 219 -11.14 3.87 4.94
N VAL A 220 -11.43 3.33 3.75
CA VAL A 220 -11.51 1.89 3.51
C VAL A 220 -10.21 1.18 3.86
N LEU A 221 -9.06 1.71 3.40
CA LEU A 221 -7.75 1.13 3.71
C LEU A 221 -7.39 1.26 5.19
N ALA A 222 -7.74 2.37 5.85
CA ALA A 222 -7.54 2.54 7.28
C ALA A 222 -8.35 1.53 8.09
N SER A 223 -9.61 1.33 7.75
CA SER A 223 -10.45 0.33 8.40
C SER A 223 -9.88 -1.09 8.21
N LEU A 224 -9.40 -1.43 7.01
CA LEU A 224 -8.72 -2.71 6.76
C LEU A 224 -7.43 -2.83 7.57
N PHE A 225 -6.64 -1.75 7.68
CA PHE A 225 -5.42 -1.73 8.48
C PHE A 225 -5.69 -1.98 9.97
N GLU A 226 -6.70 -1.31 10.55
CA GLU A 226 -7.08 -1.55 11.94
C GLU A 226 -7.53 -2.99 12.16
N LYS A 227 -8.37 -3.53 11.28
CA LYS A 227 -8.77 -4.95 11.35
C LYS A 227 -7.57 -5.90 11.21
N ALA A 228 -6.61 -5.60 10.34
CA ALA A 228 -5.41 -6.41 10.19
C ALA A 228 -4.56 -6.46 11.46
N LYS A 229 -4.52 -5.38 12.25
CA LYS A 229 -3.83 -5.33 13.56
C LYS A 229 -4.46 -6.24 14.60
N GLU A 230 -5.76 -6.53 14.49
CA GLU A 230 -6.51 -7.37 15.41
C GLU A 230 -6.40 -8.87 15.09
N ILE A 231 -5.92 -9.22 13.89
CA ILE A 231 -5.77 -10.63 13.50
C ILE A 231 -4.73 -11.32 14.39
N ASN A 232 -5.10 -12.48 14.91
CA ASN A 232 -4.16 -13.32 15.63
C ASN A 232 -3.00 -13.72 14.70
N PRO A 233 -1.72 -13.49 15.09
CA PRO A 233 -0.57 -13.85 14.26
C PRO A 233 -0.54 -15.32 13.78
N LEU A 234 -1.15 -16.23 14.52
CA LEU A 234 -1.27 -17.64 14.12
C LEU A 234 -2.22 -17.84 12.91
N GLU A 235 -3.09 -16.88 12.63
CA GLU A 235 -4.01 -16.90 11.51
C GLU A 235 -3.46 -16.23 10.25
N TYR A 236 -2.39 -15.42 10.37
CA TYR A 236 -1.75 -14.75 9.23
C TYR A 236 -1.49 -15.68 8.03
N PRO A 237 -0.98 -16.92 8.21
CA PRO A 237 -0.79 -17.85 7.10
C PRO A 237 -2.07 -18.09 6.28
N SER A 238 -3.20 -18.21 6.96
CA SER A 238 -4.51 -18.43 6.31
C SER A 238 -4.95 -17.23 5.49
N TYR A 239 -4.84 -16.02 6.07
CA TYR A 239 -5.21 -14.78 5.38
C TYR A 239 -4.30 -14.50 4.18
N VAL A 240 -2.98 -14.59 4.35
CA VAL A 240 -2.02 -14.37 3.25
C VAL A 240 -2.29 -15.34 2.10
N ARG A 241 -2.48 -16.63 2.39
CA ARG A 241 -2.80 -17.61 1.35
C ARG A 241 -4.12 -17.33 0.64
N LYS A 242 -5.13 -16.84 1.37
CA LYS A 242 -6.44 -16.49 0.81
C LYS A 242 -6.34 -15.28 -0.11
N PHE A 243 -5.55 -14.26 0.26
CA PHE A 243 -5.46 -13.01 -0.47
C PHE A 243 -4.39 -13.01 -1.58
N ALA A 244 -3.38 -13.89 -1.47
CA ALA A 244 -2.30 -13.96 -2.45
C ALA A 244 -2.78 -14.04 -3.91
N PRO A 245 -3.80 -14.84 -4.29
CA PRO A 245 -4.29 -14.89 -5.67
C PRO A 245 -5.06 -13.64 -6.14
N MET A 246 -5.40 -12.73 -5.20
CA MET A 246 -6.20 -11.52 -5.45
C MET A 246 -5.31 -10.29 -5.68
N VAL A 247 -3.99 -10.47 -5.62
CA VAL A 247 -3.01 -9.38 -5.63
C VAL A 247 -1.94 -9.66 -6.66
N GLN A 248 -1.63 -8.66 -7.49
CA GLN A 248 -0.45 -8.68 -8.35
C GLN A 248 0.65 -7.83 -7.71
N THR A 249 1.90 -8.30 -7.74
CA THR A 249 3.03 -7.61 -7.09
C THR A 249 4.37 -7.95 -7.72
N SER A 250 5.37 -7.07 -7.55
CA SER A 250 6.79 -7.34 -7.82
C SER A 250 7.54 -7.85 -6.58
N LEU A 251 6.97 -7.68 -5.38
CA LEU A 251 7.66 -7.99 -4.12
C LEU A 251 8.31 -9.37 -4.11
N SER A 252 9.60 -9.40 -3.84
CA SER A 252 10.39 -10.60 -3.65
C SER A 252 10.05 -11.31 -2.33
N ASN A 253 10.51 -12.55 -2.15
CA ASN A 253 10.34 -13.27 -0.89
C ASN A 253 11.03 -12.55 0.28
N ASP A 254 12.18 -11.93 0.04
CA ASP A 254 12.94 -11.24 1.08
C ASP A 254 12.23 -9.96 1.55
N GLU A 255 11.62 -9.21 0.62
CA GLU A 255 10.82 -8.02 0.94
C GLU A 255 9.54 -8.39 1.68
N LEU A 256 8.85 -9.44 1.23
CA LEU A 256 7.69 -9.97 1.95
C LEU A 256 8.04 -10.42 3.36
N LEU A 257 9.22 -11.04 3.58
CA LEU A 257 9.68 -11.40 4.92
C LEU A 257 10.01 -10.17 5.78
N LYS A 258 10.63 -9.14 5.19
CA LYS A 258 10.86 -7.85 5.87
C LYS A 258 9.54 -7.22 6.30
N LEU A 259 8.57 -7.12 5.39
CA LEU A 259 7.23 -6.58 5.68
C LEU A 259 6.49 -7.42 6.71
N ALA A 260 6.55 -8.75 6.62
CA ALA A 260 5.96 -9.65 7.60
C ALA A 260 6.56 -9.44 9.01
N SER A 261 7.88 -9.19 9.09
CA SER A 261 8.54 -8.88 10.37
C SER A 261 8.02 -7.58 10.99
N VAL A 262 7.65 -6.59 10.16
CA VAL A 262 6.98 -5.36 10.62
C VAL A 262 5.57 -5.69 11.07
N GLY A 263 4.82 -6.49 10.32
CA GLY A 263 3.46 -6.92 10.68
C GLY A 263 3.37 -7.62 12.04
N LEU A 264 4.42 -8.35 12.45
CA LEU A 264 4.49 -8.97 13.78
C LEU A 264 4.48 -7.98 14.96
N LYS A 265 4.68 -6.67 14.70
CA LYS A 265 4.53 -5.63 15.73
C LYS A 265 3.08 -5.40 16.15
N GLY A 266 2.12 -5.88 15.36
CA GLY A 266 0.69 -5.92 15.69
C GLY A 266 0.14 -4.54 16.08
N SER A 267 -0.46 -4.44 17.29
CA SER A 267 -1.11 -3.21 17.77
C SER A 267 -0.17 -2.01 17.93
N SER A 268 1.16 -2.18 17.86
CA SER A 268 2.11 -1.06 17.88
C SER A 268 2.32 -0.40 16.50
N LEU A 269 1.73 -0.95 15.44
CA LEU A 269 1.73 -0.32 14.13
C LEU A 269 0.89 0.95 14.14
N THR A 270 1.40 2.00 13.50
CA THR A 270 0.67 3.27 13.31
C THR A 270 0.46 3.53 11.83
N LEU A 271 -0.66 4.15 11.48
CA LEU A 271 -0.98 4.58 10.13
C LEU A 271 -1.19 6.08 10.09
N ASP A 272 -0.32 6.77 9.36
CA ASP A 272 -0.49 8.17 9.01
C ASP A 272 -0.96 8.28 7.56
N GLN A 273 -1.88 9.21 7.28
CA GLN A 273 -2.47 9.36 5.97
C GLN A 273 -2.32 10.77 5.43
N ALA A 274 -2.05 10.86 4.13
CA ALA A 274 -1.94 12.12 3.41
C ALA A 274 -2.48 12.00 1.99
N ALA A 275 -2.66 13.15 1.33
CA ALA A 275 -3.07 13.22 -0.08
C ALA A 275 -2.30 14.32 -0.81
N PHE A 276 -2.19 14.17 -2.12
CA PHE A 276 -1.74 15.21 -3.04
C PHE A 276 -2.73 15.32 -4.22
N PRO A 277 -3.12 16.56 -4.57
CA PRO A 277 -2.82 17.78 -3.82
C PRO A 277 -3.47 17.78 -2.44
N ASN A 278 -3.03 18.69 -1.54
CA ASN A 278 -3.60 18.94 -0.22
C ASN A 278 -3.78 20.44 0.01
N GLU A 279 -4.27 20.84 1.19
CA GLU A 279 -4.52 22.25 1.55
C GLU A 279 -3.26 23.12 1.64
N TYR A 280 -2.07 22.53 1.64
CA TYR A 280 -0.78 23.24 1.75
C TYR A 280 -0.10 23.47 0.40
N ILE A 281 -0.69 22.99 -0.71
CA ILE A 281 -0.20 23.22 -2.06
C ILE A 281 -1.32 23.75 -2.94
N HIS A 282 -1.06 24.88 -3.60
CA HIS A 282 -2.05 25.45 -4.52
C HIS A 282 -2.23 24.54 -5.73
N ALA A 283 -3.44 24.02 -5.91
CA ALA A 283 -3.80 23.15 -7.02
C ALA A 283 -5.01 23.69 -7.77
N GLU A 284 -4.94 23.67 -9.09
CA GLU A 284 -6.02 24.12 -9.97
C GLU A 284 -6.55 22.99 -10.83
N GLY A 285 -7.88 22.95 -10.98
CA GLY A 285 -8.55 22.12 -11.98
C GLY A 285 -8.51 22.80 -13.34
N GLN A 286 -7.85 22.20 -14.34
CA GLN A 286 -7.74 22.80 -15.67
C GLN A 286 -8.13 21.81 -16.78
N THR A 287 -8.79 22.32 -17.81
CA THR A 287 -9.11 21.51 -19.01
C THR A 287 -8.11 21.80 -20.12
N ILE A 288 -7.35 20.78 -20.52
CA ILE A 288 -6.37 20.83 -21.59
C ILE A 288 -6.77 19.81 -22.66
N GLY A 289 -6.93 20.26 -23.91
CA GLY A 289 -7.31 19.36 -25.01
C GLY A 289 -8.64 18.63 -24.84
N GLY A 290 -9.56 19.18 -24.04
CA GLY A 290 -10.87 18.57 -23.74
C GLY A 290 -10.85 17.57 -22.58
N ALA A 291 -9.72 17.33 -21.93
CA ALA A 291 -9.59 16.51 -20.73
C ALA A 291 -9.30 17.37 -19.49
N TRP A 292 -9.89 17.02 -18.36
CA TRP A 292 -9.71 17.73 -17.10
C TRP A 292 -8.53 17.18 -16.31
N TYR A 293 -7.73 18.04 -15.67
CA TYR A 293 -6.52 17.72 -14.91
C TYR A 293 -6.43 18.50 -13.62
N TYR A 294 -5.76 17.93 -12.60
CA TYR A 294 -5.18 18.69 -11.49
C TYR A 294 -3.78 19.15 -11.87
N ILE A 295 -3.55 20.47 -11.74
CA ILE A 295 -2.24 21.10 -11.98
C ILE A 295 -1.79 21.79 -10.70
N TYR A 296 -0.61 21.47 -10.24
CA TYR A 296 0.07 22.04 -9.10
C TYR A 296 1.58 21.97 -9.28
N ASP A 297 2.33 22.68 -8.46
CA ASP A 297 3.80 22.68 -8.51
C ASP A 297 4.35 21.30 -8.07
N LEU A 298 4.81 20.50 -9.04
CA LEU A 298 5.38 19.18 -8.78
C LEU A 298 6.73 19.27 -8.06
N ALA A 299 7.50 20.35 -8.20
CA ALA A 299 8.74 20.53 -7.47
C ALA A 299 8.46 20.74 -5.98
N GLN A 300 7.51 21.61 -5.64
CA GLN A 300 7.03 21.79 -4.28
C GLN A 300 6.46 20.48 -3.70
N ALA A 301 5.63 19.77 -4.47
CA ALA A 301 5.06 18.48 -4.06
C ALA A 301 6.15 17.44 -3.76
N LYS A 302 7.20 17.40 -4.57
CA LYS A 302 8.37 16.54 -4.38
C LYS A 302 9.07 16.84 -3.04
N ASP A 303 9.36 18.10 -2.75
CA ASP A 303 10.02 18.50 -1.52
C ASP A 303 9.17 18.16 -0.30
N MET A 304 7.87 18.48 -0.34
CA MET A 304 6.91 18.16 0.72
C MET A 304 6.82 16.66 0.96
N LEU A 305 6.74 15.85 -0.10
CA LEU A 305 6.69 14.39 0.01
C LEU A 305 7.97 13.82 0.61
N HIS A 306 9.13 14.34 0.17
CA HIS A 306 10.41 13.90 0.67
C HIS A 306 10.55 14.16 2.19
N GLU A 307 10.20 15.36 2.65
CA GLU A 307 10.22 15.71 4.06
C GLU A 307 9.23 14.86 4.88
N TYR A 308 8.02 14.66 4.36
CA TYR A 308 7.02 13.84 5.04
C TYR A 308 7.43 12.37 5.12
N LEU A 309 7.83 11.75 4.01
CA LEU A 309 8.10 10.31 3.97
C LEU A 309 9.40 9.94 4.70
N TYR A 310 10.46 10.73 4.55
CA TYR A 310 11.81 10.35 4.98
C TYR A 310 12.32 11.08 6.21
N GLN A 311 11.77 12.26 6.54
CA GLN A 311 12.24 13.10 7.65
C GLN A 311 11.22 13.23 8.79
N ASP A 312 10.03 12.61 8.66
CA ASP A 312 8.93 12.69 9.62
C ASP A 312 8.40 14.12 9.84
N ILE A 313 8.53 15.00 8.84
CA ILE A 313 8.06 16.37 8.90
C ILE A 313 6.61 16.44 8.38
N PRO A 314 5.63 16.84 9.20
CA PRO A 314 4.24 16.90 8.78
C PRO A 314 3.98 18.08 7.83
N PHE A 315 3.04 17.92 6.90
CA PHE A 315 2.68 18.98 5.95
C PHE A 315 2.20 20.27 6.59
N ALA A 316 1.70 20.22 7.83
CA ALA A 316 1.24 21.39 8.57
C ALA A 316 2.32 22.49 8.76
N GLN A 317 3.62 22.14 8.63
CA GLN A 317 4.69 23.16 8.64
C GLN A 317 4.60 24.16 7.47
N TYR A 318 3.97 23.76 6.36
CA TYR A 318 3.78 24.62 5.20
C TYR A 318 2.62 25.62 5.37
N ALA A 319 1.79 25.49 6.42
CA ALA A 319 0.71 26.41 6.72
C ALA A 319 1.21 27.85 7.04
N SER A 320 2.44 27.97 7.56
CA SER A 320 3.00 29.27 7.99
C SER A 320 3.77 30.03 6.91
N SER A 321 4.06 29.40 5.77
CA SER A 321 4.84 30.03 4.69
C SER A 321 4.00 30.84 3.69
N GLY A 322 2.66 30.71 3.75
CA GLY A 322 1.74 31.42 2.84
C GLY A 322 1.31 32.82 3.28
N ASP A 323 1.55 33.21 4.54
CA ASP A 323 1.10 34.50 5.08
C ASP A 323 2.16 35.62 5.03
N GLU A 324 3.40 35.32 4.66
CA GLU A 324 4.49 36.32 4.61
C GLU A 324 4.63 37.04 3.25
N GLU A 325 3.89 36.69 2.20
CA GLU A 325 3.99 37.29 0.88
C GLU A 325 2.82 38.30 0.55
N LYS A 326 2.12 38.78 1.56
CA LYS A 326 1.05 39.81 1.39
C LYS A 326 1.27 41.00 2.31
N ASP A 327 2.40 41.68 2.19
CA ASP A 327 2.59 43.06 2.64
C ASP A 327 3.33 43.90 1.57
#